data_31036dffcdb3b95ea8bd73847eb6a00d
#
_entry.id   31036dffcdb3b95ea8bd73847eb6a00d
#
_cell.length_a   1.000
_cell.length_b   1.000
_cell.length_c   1.000
_cell.angle_alpha   90.00
_cell.angle_beta   90.00
_cell.angle_gamma   90.00
#
_symmetry.space_group_name_H-M   'P 1'
#
loop_
_entity.id
_entity.type
_entity.pdbx_description
1 polymer ?
#
loop_
_entity_poly.entity_id
_entity_poly.type
_entity_poly.pdbx_seq_one_letter_code
_entity_poly.pdbx_strand_id
1 'polypeptide(L)'
;MGFSKLKLIKSAFIGALALLLSVFAAPGAPLAEKIAVGALRFTSHAANFVAFERGYFTEQGLEVEFKFFQAAQPMAVAIASGDLDFGVTAISGGLINLAEKGALKVIGGALQEEKGIDGQKILVSKKAYDEGVTSPAKLRGRTFGITQAGSSFHYMAHQIAKKAGFPGREIKVTALHKVGVIIGALKSGQIDAWSIVPHIAKALAKSPNVIIIGDVADYIPNYQVTTVFTSAKIASTKRGLVRRFLAAFSKGAADFNAALVDKTAGPDAAEAMVRLIHKYVYASRPYAKAAPSIRNGAMRINQNARLNLTSVKDQLAWFKSEGLVPGRVTIDMLVDQSFVEVY
;
A
#
# COMPACT_ATOMS: atom_id res chain seq x y z
N MET A 1 -98.28 -11.62 -53.77
CA MET A 1 -98.67 -11.12 -52.45
C MET A 1 -97.68 -11.60 -51.44
N GLY A 2 -97.04 -10.73 -50.73
CA GLY A 2 -96.55 -10.90 -49.38
C GLY A 2 -95.08 -10.52 -49.11
N PHE A 3 -94.92 -9.38 -48.83
CA PHE A 3 -93.96 -8.61 -47.99
C PHE A 3 -92.66 -9.26 -47.52
N SER A 4 -91.66 -8.56 -47.94
CA SER A 4 -90.28 -8.39 -47.42
C SER A 4 -90.19 -8.22 -45.89
N LYS A 5 -89.23 -8.83 -45.25
CA LYS A 5 -88.63 -8.32 -44.00
C LYS A 5 -87.11 -8.34 -44.08
N LEU A 6 -86.56 -7.14 -44.17
CA LEU A 6 -85.20 -6.81 -44.05
C LEU A 6 -84.69 -7.05 -42.61
N LYS A 7 -83.68 -7.87 -42.38
CA LYS A 7 -82.95 -7.93 -41.12
C LYS A 7 -81.54 -7.30 -41.24
N LEU A 8 -81.37 -6.19 -40.50
CA LEU A 8 -80.09 -5.56 -40.29
C LEU A 8 -79.19 -6.50 -39.52
N ILE A 9 -78.04 -6.79 -40.08
CA ILE A 9 -76.93 -7.43 -39.34
C ILE A 9 -75.99 -6.34 -38.90
N LYS A 10 -75.89 -6.13 -37.55
CA LYS A 10 -74.95 -5.27 -36.93
C LYS A 10 -73.55 -5.97 -36.89
N SER A 11 -72.60 -5.48 -37.66
CA SER A 11 -71.21 -5.90 -37.57
C SER A 11 -70.60 -5.27 -36.34
N ALA A 12 -70.23 -6.07 -35.36
CA ALA A 12 -69.41 -5.66 -34.22
C ALA A 12 -67.91 -5.72 -34.62
N PHE A 13 -67.27 -4.56 -34.74
CA PHE A 13 -65.82 -4.45 -34.86
C PHE A 13 -65.19 -4.74 -33.49
N ILE A 14 -64.55 -5.89 -33.34
CA ILE A 14 -63.68 -6.18 -32.20
C ILE A 14 -62.29 -5.65 -32.59
N GLY A 15 -61.94 -4.46 -32.06
CA GLY A 15 -60.61 -3.93 -32.14
C GLY A 15 -59.67 -4.65 -31.16
N ALA A 16 -58.80 -5.52 -31.66
CA ALA A 16 -57.73 -6.11 -30.87
C ALA A 16 -56.66 -5.06 -30.67
N LEU A 17 -56.64 -4.41 -29.49
CA LEU A 17 -55.56 -3.53 -29.04
C LEU A 17 -54.38 -4.42 -28.61
N ALA A 18 -53.44 -4.66 -29.52
CA ALA A 18 -52.15 -5.31 -29.20
C ALA A 18 -51.29 -4.35 -28.33
N LEU A 19 -51.30 -4.56 -27.02
CA LEU A 19 -50.41 -3.89 -26.11
C LEU A 19 -48.99 -4.46 -26.34
N LEU A 20 -48.16 -3.75 -27.13
CA LEU A 20 -46.75 -4.01 -27.23
C LEU A 20 -46.10 -3.62 -25.87
N LEU A 21 -45.96 -4.59 -24.96
CA LEU A 21 -45.09 -4.51 -23.81
C LEU A 21 -43.62 -4.46 -24.32
N SER A 22 -43.12 -3.25 -24.55
CA SER A 22 -41.69 -3.03 -24.72
C SER A 22 -41.00 -3.36 -23.37
N VAL A 23 -40.52 -4.58 -23.25
CA VAL A 23 -39.60 -4.95 -22.17
C VAL A 23 -38.31 -4.14 -22.41
N PHE A 24 -38.21 -2.99 -21.79
CA PHE A 24 -36.94 -2.33 -21.61
C PHE A 24 -36.08 -3.28 -20.76
N ALA A 25 -35.31 -4.13 -21.42
CA ALA A 25 -34.20 -4.79 -20.76
C ALA A 25 -33.30 -3.69 -20.20
N ALA A 26 -33.35 -3.43 -18.90
CA ALA A 26 -32.38 -2.61 -18.24
C ALA A 26 -31.00 -3.16 -18.64
N PRO A 27 -30.06 -2.33 -19.12
CA PRO A 27 -28.71 -2.80 -19.43
C PRO A 27 -28.20 -3.48 -18.16
N GLY A 28 -27.92 -4.78 -18.26
CA GLY A 28 -27.39 -5.57 -17.15
C GLY A 28 -26.22 -4.78 -16.57
N ALA A 29 -26.15 -4.62 -15.24
CA ALA A 29 -25.04 -3.97 -14.59
C ALA A 29 -23.74 -4.56 -15.15
N PRO A 30 -22.78 -3.74 -15.59
CA PRO A 30 -21.55 -4.25 -16.16
C PRO A 30 -20.90 -5.18 -15.14
N LEU A 31 -20.52 -6.38 -15.58
CA LEU A 31 -19.80 -7.34 -14.73
C LEU A 31 -18.59 -6.64 -14.11
N ALA A 32 -18.41 -6.81 -12.80
CA ALA A 32 -17.27 -6.24 -12.10
C ALA A 32 -15.96 -6.71 -12.73
N GLU A 33 -15.04 -5.78 -12.99
CA GLU A 33 -13.72 -6.11 -13.54
C GLU A 33 -12.87 -6.75 -12.44
N LYS A 34 -12.42 -8.00 -12.65
CA LYS A 34 -11.58 -8.71 -11.70
C LYS A 34 -10.16 -8.16 -11.75
N ILE A 35 -9.60 -7.87 -10.58
CA ILE A 35 -8.22 -7.39 -10.44
C ILE A 35 -7.49 -8.10 -9.29
N ALA A 36 -6.22 -8.38 -9.50
CA ALA A 36 -5.33 -8.90 -8.48
C ALA A 36 -4.50 -7.77 -7.85
N VAL A 37 -4.54 -7.64 -6.52
CA VAL A 37 -3.87 -6.57 -5.77
C VAL A 37 -2.84 -7.14 -4.80
N GLY A 38 -1.58 -6.73 -4.97
CA GLY A 38 -0.48 -7.10 -4.08
C GLY A 38 -0.45 -6.27 -2.80
N ALA A 39 -0.33 -6.92 -1.66
CA ALA A 39 -0.22 -6.27 -0.36
C ALA A 39 0.70 -7.05 0.59
N LEU A 40 1.16 -6.39 1.66
CA LEU A 40 1.74 -7.03 2.83
C LEU A 40 0.70 -7.02 3.97
N ARG A 41 0.78 -7.98 4.89
CA ARG A 41 -0.10 -8.04 6.06
C ARG A 41 0.31 -7.03 7.15
N PHE A 42 0.32 -5.74 6.77
CA PHE A 42 0.72 -4.61 7.60
C PHE A 42 -0.41 -3.59 7.72
N THR A 43 -0.47 -2.87 8.83
CA THR A 43 -1.39 -1.73 9.00
C THR A 43 -1.14 -0.62 7.96
N SER A 44 0.08 -0.50 7.47
CA SER A 44 0.45 0.42 6.40
C SER A 44 -0.20 0.12 5.03
N HIS A 45 -0.80 -1.05 4.88
CA HIS A 45 -1.56 -1.44 3.69
C HIS A 45 -3.09 -1.35 3.90
N ALA A 46 -3.52 -0.82 5.04
CA ALA A 46 -4.91 -0.81 5.47
C ALA A 46 -5.85 -0.10 4.49
N ALA A 47 -5.41 0.91 3.72
CA ALA A 47 -6.25 1.56 2.72
C ALA A 47 -6.88 0.56 1.74
N ASN A 48 -6.12 -0.45 1.29
CA ASN A 48 -6.65 -1.52 0.43
C ASN A 48 -7.70 -2.37 1.15
N PHE A 49 -7.43 -2.76 2.40
CA PHE A 49 -8.33 -3.62 3.18
C PHE A 49 -9.61 -2.88 3.53
N VAL A 50 -9.51 -1.59 3.88
CA VAL A 50 -10.66 -0.73 4.16
C VAL A 50 -11.49 -0.52 2.92
N ALA A 51 -10.86 -0.22 1.77
CA ALA A 51 -11.57 -0.07 0.50
C ALA A 51 -12.31 -1.35 0.09
N PHE A 52 -11.74 -2.51 0.34
CA PHE A 52 -12.37 -3.81 0.07
C PHE A 52 -13.54 -4.07 1.01
N GLU A 53 -13.33 -4.00 2.32
CA GLU A 53 -14.34 -4.34 3.33
C GLU A 53 -15.52 -3.37 3.38
N ARG A 54 -15.30 -2.11 2.96
CA ARG A 54 -16.35 -1.09 2.86
C ARG A 54 -17.02 -1.04 1.49
N GLY A 55 -16.66 -1.93 0.57
CA GLY A 55 -17.26 -2.02 -0.75
C GLY A 55 -16.83 -0.92 -1.73
N TYR A 56 -15.81 -0.10 -1.41
CA TYR A 56 -15.39 0.99 -2.29
C TYR A 56 -14.82 0.49 -3.63
N PHE A 57 -14.22 -0.69 -3.68
CA PHE A 57 -13.86 -1.32 -4.94
C PHE A 57 -15.09 -1.75 -5.73
N THR A 58 -16.08 -2.33 -5.06
CA THR A 58 -17.35 -2.74 -5.70
C THR A 58 -18.12 -1.54 -6.24
N GLU A 59 -18.16 -0.40 -5.52
CA GLU A 59 -18.73 0.86 -6.01
C GLU A 59 -18.06 1.35 -7.30
N GLN A 60 -16.80 1.00 -7.51
CA GLN A 60 -16.03 1.30 -8.71
C GLN A 60 -16.13 0.19 -9.77
N GLY A 61 -17.00 -0.81 -9.58
CA GLY A 61 -17.13 -1.95 -10.49
C GLY A 61 -15.89 -2.84 -10.53
N LEU A 62 -15.17 -2.98 -9.41
CA LEU A 62 -13.98 -3.80 -9.26
C LEU A 62 -14.21 -4.95 -8.29
N GLU A 63 -13.83 -6.16 -8.69
CA GLU A 63 -13.75 -7.35 -7.85
C GLU A 63 -12.27 -7.63 -7.53
N VAL A 64 -11.89 -7.47 -6.26
CA VAL A 64 -10.47 -7.53 -5.83
C VAL A 64 -10.12 -8.90 -5.26
N GLU A 65 -9.02 -9.48 -5.75
CA GLU A 65 -8.32 -10.59 -5.10
C GLU A 65 -6.99 -10.10 -4.53
N PHE A 66 -6.76 -10.31 -3.22
CA PHE A 66 -5.48 -9.96 -2.60
C PHE A 66 -4.46 -11.09 -2.72
N LYS A 67 -3.25 -10.76 -3.20
CA LYS A 67 -2.07 -11.62 -3.13
C LYS A 67 -1.07 -11.03 -2.13
N PHE A 68 -0.65 -11.84 -1.14
CA PHE A 68 0.19 -11.37 -0.03
C PHE A 68 1.65 -11.72 -0.22
N PHE A 69 2.51 -10.74 0.04
CA PHE A 69 3.96 -10.83 -0.12
C PHE A 69 4.70 -10.60 1.21
N GLN A 70 5.98 -10.99 1.27
CA GLN A 70 6.87 -10.82 2.42
C GLN A 70 7.95 -9.75 2.19
N ALA A 71 8.01 -9.17 0.99
CA ALA A 71 8.97 -8.13 0.59
C ALA A 71 8.46 -7.37 -0.64
N ALA A 72 9.01 -6.17 -0.88
CA ALA A 72 8.63 -5.30 -2.00
C ALA A 72 9.01 -5.89 -3.38
N GLN A 73 10.21 -6.43 -3.50
CA GLN A 73 10.73 -6.88 -4.79
C GLN A 73 9.91 -8.00 -5.47
N PRO A 74 9.48 -9.07 -4.78
CA PRO A 74 8.63 -10.08 -5.40
C PRO A 74 7.30 -9.52 -5.92
N MET A 75 6.73 -8.51 -5.24
CA MET A 75 5.50 -7.85 -5.69
C MET A 75 5.74 -7.05 -6.99
N ALA A 76 6.86 -6.33 -7.10
CA ALA A 76 7.21 -5.61 -8.33
C ALA A 76 7.42 -6.57 -9.50
N VAL A 77 8.02 -7.73 -9.27
CA VAL A 77 8.16 -8.79 -10.29
C VAL A 77 6.81 -9.32 -10.71
N ALA A 78 5.89 -9.59 -9.78
CA ALA A 78 4.55 -10.07 -10.07
C ALA A 78 3.70 -9.07 -10.89
N ILE A 79 3.90 -7.75 -10.72
CA ILE A 79 3.31 -6.74 -11.60
C ILE A 79 3.93 -6.81 -13.00
N ALA A 80 5.26 -6.93 -13.10
CA ALA A 80 5.95 -6.97 -14.38
C ALA A 80 5.62 -8.23 -15.19
N SER A 81 5.36 -9.37 -14.53
CA SER A 81 4.93 -10.63 -15.16
C SER A 81 3.44 -10.66 -15.53
N GLY A 82 2.63 -9.74 -14.99
CA GLY A 82 1.17 -9.73 -15.20
C GLY A 82 0.39 -10.60 -14.21
N ASP A 83 1.02 -11.13 -13.16
CA ASP A 83 0.35 -11.89 -12.10
C ASP A 83 -0.42 -11.00 -11.11
N LEU A 84 -0.17 -9.69 -11.16
CA LEU A 84 -0.87 -8.64 -10.41
C LEU A 84 -1.21 -7.47 -11.33
N ASP A 85 -2.35 -6.84 -11.06
CA ASP A 85 -2.76 -5.59 -11.71
C ASP A 85 -2.24 -4.36 -10.95
N PHE A 86 -2.34 -4.38 -9.62
CA PHE A 86 -1.90 -3.28 -8.74
C PHE A 86 -1.06 -3.79 -7.58
N GLY A 87 -0.11 -2.97 -7.14
CA GLY A 87 0.70 -3.24 -5.95
C GLY A 87 0.83 -2.00 -5.08
N VAL A 88 0.91 -2.21 -3.78
CA VAL A 88 1.22 -1.15 -2.81
C VAL A 88 2.41 -1.60 -1.98
N THR A 89 3.57 -0.97 -2.17
CA THR A 89 4.77 -1.24 -1.34
C THR A 89 5.83 -0.15 -1.53
N ALA A 90 6.95 -0.31 -0.83
CA ALA A 90 8.08 0.61 -0.92
C ALA A 90 8.78 0.55 -2.29
N ILE A 91 9.33 1.68 -2.72
CA ILE A 91 10.24 1.74 -3.86
C ILE A 91 11.51 0.93 -3.54
N SER A 92 11.98 0.18 -4.53
CA SER A 92 13.22 -0.58 -4.45
C SER A 92 14.02 -0.43 -5.74
N GLY A 93 15.33 -0.71 -5.70
CA GLY A 93 16.16 -0.70 -6.90
C GLY A 93 15.63 -1.64 -7.99
N GLY A 94 15.07 -2.80 -7.60
CA GLY A 94 14.45 -3.72 -8.54
C GLY A 94 13.16 -3.18 -9.16
N LEU A 95 12.31 -2.47 -8.40
CA LEU A 95 11.14 -1.77 -8.94
C LEU A 95 11.58 -0.71 -9.96
N ILE A 96 12.60 0.11 -9.62
CA ILE A 96 13.14 1.14 -10.51
C ILE A 96 13.73 0.52 -11.79
N ASN A 97 14.45 -0.58 -11.69
CA ASN A 97 15.01 -1.30 -12.85
C ASN A 97 13.91 -1.88 -13.76
N LEU A 98 12.79 -2.34 -13.20
CA LEU A 98 11.63 -2.76 -13.98
C LEU A 98 10.92 -1.58 -14.63
N ALA A 99 10.83 -0.43 -13.95
CA ALA A 99 10.28 0.80 -14.53
C ALA A 99 11.17 1.34 -15.69
N GLU A 100 12.47 1.28 -15.53
CA GLU A 100 13.44 1.65 -16.58
C GLU A 100 13.26 0.81 -17.86
N LYS A 101 12.94 -0.48 -17.68
CA LYS A 101 12.62 -1.39 -18.80
C LYS A 101 11.20 -1.21 -19.35
N GLY A 102 10.44 -0.24 -18.87
CA GLY A 102 9.05 0.00 -19.27
C GLY A 102 8.04 -1.04 -18.79
N ALA A 103 8.38 -1.83 -17.76
CA ALA A 103 7.48 -2.88 -17.27
C ALA A 103 6.43 -2.35 -16.29
N LEU A 104 6.72 -1.31 -15.50
CA LEU A 104 5.79 -0.76 -14.50
C LEU A 104 5.90 0.75 -14.34
N LYS A 105 4.90 1.33 -13.68
CA LYS A 105 4.83 2.74 -13.29
C LYS A 105 4.31 2.90 -11.87
N VAL A 106 4.91 3.80 -11.11
CA VAL A 106 4.31 4.38 -9.89
C VAL A 106 3.21 5.34 -10.33
N ILE A 107 2.03 5.18 -9.75
CA ILE A 107 0.80 5.91 -10.10
C ILE A 107 0.18 6.67 -8.92
N GLY A 108 0.80 6.61 -7.74
CA GLY A 108 0.34 7.31 -6.55
C GLY A 108 1.19 7.04 -5.32
N GLY A 109 0.99 7.88 -4.29
CA GLY A 109 1.56 7.71 -2.97
C GLY A 109 0.66 6.87 -2.06
N ALA A 110 1.26 6.28 -1.04
CA ALA A 110 0.53 5.55 -0.01
C ALA A 110 1.06 5.93 1.38
N LEU A 111 1.91 5.13 2.02
CA LEU A 111 2.42 5.43 3.35
C LEU A 111 3.49 6.51 3.32
N GLN A 112 3.44 7.44 4.28
CA GLN A 112 4.41 8.52 4.43
C GLN A 112 4.84 8.70 5.89
N GLU A 113 6.11 9.05 6.12
CA GLU A 113 6.55 9.64 7.37
C GLU A 113 6.03 11.07 7.48
N GLU A 114 5.48 11.41 8.64
CA GLU A 114 4.97 12.76 8.90
C GLU A 114 5.34 13.15 10.34
N LYS A 115 5.99 14.31 10.48
CA LYS A 115 6.38 14.81 11.81
C LYS A 115 5.14 15.05 12.68
N GLY A 116 5.17 14.53 13.90
CA GLY A 116 4.04 14.62 14.84
C GLY A 116 3.03 13.48 14.71
N ILE A 117 3.13 12.65 13.67
CA ILE A 117 2.38 11.40 13.53
C ILE A 117 3.30 10.22 13.88
N ASP A 118 2.74 9.16 14.44
CA ASP A 118 3.51 7.95 14.72
C ASP A 118 4.09 7.37 13.42
N GLY A 119 5.38 7.05 13.43
CA GLY A 119 6.15 6.64 12.26
C GLY A 119 6.99 5.39 12.52
N GLN A 120 7.76 5.00 11.52
CA GLN A 120 8.70 3.89 11.61
C GLN A 120 9.71 4.13 12.73
N LYS A 121 10.11 3.05 13.41
CA LYS A 121 11.06 3.08 14.52
C LYS A 121 12.39 2.47 14.12
N ILE A 122 13.46 2.98 14.73
CA ILE A 122 14.79 2.41 14.65
C ILE A 122 14.97 1.50 15.86
N LEU A 123 15.25 0.24 15.59
CA LEU A 123 15.35 -0.82 16.58
C LEU A 123 16.77 -1.34 16.68
N VAL A 124 17.15 -1.76 17.88
CA VAL A 124 18.36 -2.54 18.10
C VAL A 124 18.07 -3.81 18.90
N SER A 125 18.89 -4.83 18.70
CA SER A 125 18.90 -6.01 19.58
C SER A 125 19.35 -5.63 20.98
N LYS A 126 18.88 -6.36 22.01
CA LYS A 126 19.32 -6.17 23.40
C LYS A 126 20.85 -6.30 23.51
N LYS A 127 21.45 -7.25 22.79
CA LYS A 127 22.90 -7.43 22.72
C LYS A 127 23.60 -6.15 22.27
N ALA A 128 23.20 -5.59 21.13
CA ALA A 128 23.80 -4.36 20.62
C ALA A 128 23.58 -3.16 21.56
N TYR A 129 22.41 -3.10 22.20
CA TYR A 129 22.11 -2.05 23.19
C TYR A 129 23.06 -2.12 24.39
N ASP A 130 23.28 -3.32 24.94
CA ASP A 130 24.19 -3.55 26.08
C ASP A 130 25.65 -3.27 25.71
N GLU A 131 26.01 -3.44 24.44
CA GLU A 131 27.31 -3.04 23.87
C GLU A 131 27.41 -1.52 23.60
N GLY A 132 26.42 -0.74 24.02
CA GLY A 132 26.41 0.71 23.98
C GLY A 132 25.74 1.33 22.76
N VAL A 133 25.03 0.57 21.89
CA VAL A 133 24.26 1.11 20.75
C VAL A 133 22.93 1.67 21.23
N THR A 134 22.98 2.79 21.92
CA THR A 134 21.81 3.42 22.58
C THR A 134 21.17 4.54 21.75
N SER A 135 21.75 4.89 20.61
CA SER A 135 21.20 5.89 19.68
C SER A 135 21.63 5.60 18.25
N PRO A 136 20.93 6.12 17.23
CA PRO A 136 21.31 5.94 15.82
C PRO A 136 22.72 6.43 15.46
N ALA A 137 23.25 7.41 16.15
CA ALA A 137 24.65 7.87 15.98
C ALA A 137 25.69 6.76 16.27
N LYS A 138 25.33 5.75 17.04
CA LYS A 138 26.20 4.62 17.41
C LYS A 138 26.03 3.40 16.49
N LEU A 139 25.33 3.53 15.37
CA LEU A 139 25.16 2.45 14.38
C LEU A 139 26.39 2.28 13.46
N ARG A 140 27.39 3.14 13.54
CA ARG A 140 28.65 3.01 12.78
C ARG A 140 29.31 1.65 13.03
N GLY A 141 29.61 0.91 11.96
CA GLY A 141 30.23 -0.43 12.02
C GLY A 141 29.28 -1.55 12.45
N ARG A 142 28.01 -1.27 12.77
CA ARG A 142 27.02 -2.24 13.20
C ARG A 142 26.30 -2.89 12.04
N THR A 143 25.74 -4.08 12.26
CA THR A 143 24.93 -4.80 11.28
C THR A 143 23.50 -4.30 11.26
N PHE A 144 22.93 -4.12 10.06
CA PHE A 144 21.55 -3.65 9.86
C PHE A 144 20.80 -4.59 8.93
N GLY A 145 19.66 -5.10 9.36
CA GLY A 145 18.85 -6.04 8.59
C GLY A 145 18.15 -5.37 7.42
N ILE A 146 18.29 -5.96 6.24
CA ILE A 146 17.57 -5.55 5.02
C ILE A 146 16.94 -6.75 4.34
N THR A 147 15.91 -6.55 3.49
CA THR A 147 15.39 -7.66 2.68
C THR A 147 16.34 -7.99 1.54
N GLN A 148 16.91 -6.98 0.91
CA GLN A 148 17.92 -7.12 -0.15
C GLN A 148 18.63 -5.78 -0.38
N ALA A 149 19.78 -5.81 -1.09
CA ALA A 149 20.42 -4.60 -1.57
C ALA A 149 19.41 -3.76 -2.38
N GLY A 150 19.38 -2.45 -2.14
CA GLY A 150 18.40 -1.58 -2.80
C GLY A 150 16.96 -1.72 -2.31
N SER A 151 16.71 -2.32 -1.12
CA SER A 151 15.41 -2.23 -0.47
C SER A 151 15.23 -0.88 0.26
N SER A 152 13.99 -0.55 0.63
CA SER A 152 13.71 0.61 1.47
C SER A 152 14.46 0.59 2.81
N PHE A 153 14.71 -0.60 3.37
CA PHE A 153 15.51 -0.75 4.58
C PHE A 153 16.96 -0.34 4.35
N HIS A 154 17.54 -0.64 3.17
CA HIS A 154 18.89 -0.20 2.81
C HIS A 154 18.93 1.34 2.67
N TYR A 155 17.94 1.93 1.99
CA TYR A 155 17.81 3.39 1.90
C TYR A 155 17.72 4.03 3.28
N MET A 156 16.84 3.52 4.16
CA MET A 156 16.71 4.04 5.53
C MET A 156 18.01 3.94 6.32
N ALA A 157 18.70 2.81 6.30
CA ALA A 157 19.99 2.63 6.98
C ALA A 157 21.00 3.70 6.53
N HIS A 158 21.08 3.93 5.22
CA HIS A 158 22.00 4.91 4.64
C HIS A 158 21.64 6.35 5.04
N GLN A 159 20.36 6.73 4.98
CA GLN A 159 19.93 8.09 5.35
C GLN A 159 20.05 8.34 6.86
N ILE A 160 19.77 7.34 7.69
CA ILE A 160 19.99 7.42 9.15
C ILE A 160 21.47 7.68 9.44
N ALA A 161 22.38 6.92 8.82
CA ALA A 161 23.82 7.12 8.98
C ALA A 161 24.27 8.52 8.55
N LYS A 162 23.84 8.96 7.36
CA LYS A 162 24.15 10.29 6.81
C LYS A 162 23.69 11.40 7.76
N LYS A 163 22.48 11.33 8.27
CA LYS A 163 21.93 12.31 9.21
C LYS A 163 22.61 12.25 10.58
N ALA A 164 23.06 11.05 10.98
CA ALA A 164 23.83 10.82 12.22
C ALA A 164 25.32 11.23 12.09
N GLY A 165 25.75 11.73 10.93
CA GLY A 165 27.08 12.30 10.74
C GLY A 165 28.17 11.32 10.28
N PHE A 166 27.78 10.18 9.62
CA PHE A 166 28.75 9.25 9.06
C PHE A 166 28.26 8.64 7.73
N PRO A 167 29.18 8.13 6.88
CA PRO A 167 28.82 7.54 5.61
C PRO A 167 27.93 6.29 5.75
N GLY A 168 26.89 6.15 4.90
CA GLY A 168 25.97 5.03 4.93
C GLY A 168 26.63 3.66 4.75
N ARG A 169 27.72 3.60 3.96
CA ARG A 169 28.52 2.38 3.76
C ARG A 169 29.22 1.85 5.02
N GLU A 170 29.29 2.65 6.08
CA GLU A 170 29.82 2.22 7.37
C GLU A 170 28.81 1.43 8.21
N ILE A 171 27.54 1.39 7.82
CA ILE A 171 26.58 0.39 8.32
C ILE A 171 26.72 -0.89 7.50
N LYS A 172 26.92 -2.02 8.16
CA LYS A 172 27.06 -3.34 7.52
C LYS A 172 25.67 -3.92 7.25
N VAL A 173 25.15 -3.77 6.03
CA VAL A 173 23.82 -4.29 5.70
C VAL A 173 23.85 -5.81 5.51
N THR A 174 22.87 -6.51 6.11
CA THR A 174 22.71 -7.97 6.02
C THR A 174 21.40 -8.31 5.33
N ALA A 175 21.45 -8.92 4.15
CA ALA A 175 20.30 -9.31 3.36
C ALA A 175 19.67 -10.61 3.91
N LEU A 176 18.42 -10.53 4.37
CA LEU A 176 17.68 -11.60 5.02
C LEU A 176 16.37 -11.97 4.30
N HIS A 177 16.09 -11.36 3.15
CA HIS A 177 15.04 -11.63 2.17
C HIS A 177 13.60 -11.48 2.67
N LYS A 178 13.26 -11.84 3.90
CA LYS A 178 11.91 -11.84 4.46
C LYS A 178 11.85 -11.08 5.78
N VAL A 179 10.82 -10.25 5.97
CA VAL A 179 10.59 -9.52 7.23
C VAL A 179 10.60 -10.44 8.45
N GLY A 180 9.97 -11.62 8.35
CA GLY A 180 9.96 -12.58 9.46
C GLY A 180 11.36 -13.08 9.86
N VAL A 181 12.27 -13.24 8.90
CA VAL A 181 13.67 -13.64 9.15
C VAL A 181 14.44 -12.50 9.83
N ILE A 182 14.23 -11.25 9.39
CA ILE A 182 14.84 -10.06 10.02
C ILE A 182 14.40 -9.95 11.48
N ILE A 183 13.10 -10.16 11.76
CA ILE A 183 12.57 -10.19 13.14
C ILE A 183 13.30 -11.23 14.01
N GLY A 184 13.46 -12.44 13.49
CA GLY A 184 14.18 -13.52 14.18
C GLY A 184 15.63 -13.15 14.46
N ALA A 185 16.34 -12.64 13.46
CA ALA A 185 17.75 -12.25 13.54
C ALA A 185 17.98 -11.08 14.53
N LEU A 186 17.07 -10.09 14.56
CA LEU A 186 17.14 -8.99 15.51
C LEU A 186 16.91 -9.48 16.95
N LYS A 187 15.89 -10.31 17.18
CA LYS A 187 15.58 -10.86 18.50
C LYS A 187 16.66 -11.75 19.08
N SER A 188 17.38 -12.49 18.20
CA SER A 188 18.50 -13.35 18.62
C SER A 188 19.84 -12.62 18.71
N GLY A 189 19.91 -11.33 18.29
CA GLY A 189 21.16 -10.57 18.25
C GLY A 189 22.12 -11.00 17.13
N GLN A 190 21.62 -11.71 16.09
CA GLN A 190 22.38 -12.02 14.86
C GLN A 190 22.59 -10.77 14.00
N ILE A 191 21.68 -9.79 14.09
CA ILE A 191 21.88 -8.44 13.57
C ILE A 191 21.71 -7.44 14.71
N ASP A 192 22.41 -6.31 14.61
CA ASP A 192 22.39 -5.29 15.64
C ASP A 192 21.17 -4.38 15.53
N ALA A 193 20.74 -4.00 14.34
CA ALA A 193 19.71 -3.00 14.11
C ALA A 193 18.78 -3.29 12.94
N TRP A 194 17.64 -2.59 12.95
CA TRP A 194 16.63 -2.59 11.88
C TRP A 194 15.70 -1.39 12.02
N SER A 195 14.98 -1.04 10.93
CA SER A 195 13.90 -0.04 10.97
C SER A 195 12.62 -0.65 10.39
N ILE A 196 11.47 -0.40 11.04
CA ILE A 196 10.20 -0.98 10.62
C ILE A 196 9.01 -0.13 11.08
N VAL A 197 7.87 -0.31 10.42
CA VAL A 197 6.58 0.31 10.76
C VAL A 197 6.18 0.08 12.22
N PRO A 198 5.50 1.07 12.87
CA PRO A 198 5.35 1.12 14.31
C PRO A 198 4.57 -0.06 14.92
N HIS A 199 3.59 -0.64 14.20
CA HIS A 199 2.84 -1.78 14.72
C HIS A 199 3.72 -3.02 14.98
N ILE A 200 4.74 -3.23 14.15
CA ILE A 200 5.72 -4.30 14.34
C ILE A 200 6.76 -3.87 15.37
N ALA A 201 7.33 -2.67 15.23
CA ALA A 201 8.38 -2.17 16.10
C ALA A 201 7.96 -2.17 17.58
N LYS A 202 6.79 -1.58 17.88
CA LYS A 202 6.25 -1.52 19.23
C LYS A 202 5.84 -2.91 19.79
N ALA A 203 5.39 -3.82 18.90
CA ALA A 203 5.12 -5.18 19.31
C ALA A 203 6.41 -5.95 19.68
N LEU A 204 7.51 -5.71 18.96
CA LEU A 204 8.82 -6.29 19.24
C LEU A 204 9.42 -5.73 20.52
N ALA A 205 9.29 -4.43 20.76
CA ALA A 205 9.82 -3.75 21.94
C ALA A 205 9.09 -4.11 23.25
N LYS A 206 7.98 -4.86 23.19
CA LYS A 206 7.39 -5.50 24.39
C LYS A 206 8.23 -6.66 24.93
N SER A 207 9.13 -7.20 24.10
CA SER A 207 10.12 -8.19 24.49
C SER A 207 11.39 -7.49 24.98
N PRO A 208 12.04 -7.98 26.03
CA PRO A 208 13.30 -7.41 26.51
C PRO A 208 14.45 -7.52 25.48
N ASN A 209 14.26 -8.31 24.42
CA ASN A 209 15.30 -8.59 23.42
C ASN A 209 15.43 -7.51 22.34
N VAL A 210 14.51 -6.54 22.26
CA VAL A 210 14.51 -5.51 21.22
C VAL A 210 14.19 -4.16 21.85
N ILE A 211 15.02 -3.16 21.55
CA ILE A 211 14.89 -1.80 22.08
C ILE A 211 14.68 -0.81 20.94
N ILE A 212 13.75 0.14 21.10
CA ILE A 212 13.60 1.30 20.22
C ILE A 212 14.62 2.35 20.63
N ILE A 213 15.42 2.85 19.67
CA ILE A 213 16.45 3.87 19.89
C ILE A 213 16.21 5.18 19.13
N GLY A 214 15.11 5.28 18.36
CA GLY A 214 14.76 6.48 17.63
C GLY A 214 13.62 6.31 16.66
N ASP A 215 13.20 7.42 16.07
CA ASP A 215 12.17 7.49 15.05
C ASP A 215 12.79 7.77 13.68
N VAL A 216 12.31 7.09 12.63
CA VAL A 216 12.82 7.32 11.26
C VAL A 216 12.52 8.74 10.79
N ALA A 217 11.38 9.31 11.19
CA ALA A 217 10.98 10.67 10.82
C ALA A 217 11.98 11.77 11.27
N ASP A 218 12.77 11.54 12.32
CA ASP A 218 13.82 12.46 12.77
C ASP A 218 15.02 12.51 11.81
N TYR A 219 15.20 11.46 11.02
CA TYR A 219 16.30 11.27 10.08
C TYR A 219 15.88 11.51 8.64
N ILE A 220 14.66 11.11 8.30
CA ILE A 220 14.08 11.17 6.94
C ILE A 220 12.68 11.78 7.04
N PRO A 221 12.55 13.09 7.31
CA PRO A 221 11.24 13.74 7.39
C PRO A 221 10.53 13.68 6.03
N ASN A 222 9.20 13.53 6.06
CA ASN A 222 8.35 13.47 4.86
C ASN A 222 8.70 12.34 3.87
N TYR A 223 9.32 11.26 4.33
CA TYR A 223 9.70 10.13 3.49
C TYR A 223 8.46 9.44 2.91
N GLN A 224 8.37 9.37 1.55
CA GLN A 224 7.37 8.54 0.87
C GLN A 224 7.78 7.08 1.03
N VAL A 225 7.21 6.41 2.02
CA VAL A 225 7.61 5.04 2.40
C VAL A 225 7.10 4.02 1.40
N THR A 226 5.82 4.10 1.04
CA THR A 226 5.22 3.21 0.04
C THR A 226 4.49 4.00 -1.04
N THR A 227 4.37 3.37 -2.21
CA THR A 227 3.69 3.92 -3.38
C THR A 227 2.69 2.90 -3.93
N VAL A 228 1.72 3.39 -4.67
CA VAL A 228 0.84 2.57 -5.52
C VAL A 228 1.48 2.46 -6.89
N PHE A 229 1.53 1.26 -7.45
CA PHE A 229 2.11 1.02 -8.77
C PHE A 229 1.36 -0.07 -9.55
N THR A 230 1.50 -0.05 -10.86
CA THR A 230 0.87 -0.97 -11.79
C THR A 230 1.80 -1.24 -12.98
N SER A 231 1.43 -2.14 -13.89
CA SER A 231 2.20 -2.32 -15.11
C SER A 231 2.11 -1.10 -16.03
N ALA A 232 3.17 -0.79 -16.75
CA ALA A 232 3.16 0.32 -17.71
C ALA A 232 2.09 0.12 -18.80
N LYS A 233 1.77 -1.13 -19.15
CA LYS A 233 0.68 -1.49 -20.05
C LYS A 233 -0.68 -1.05 -19.46
N ILE A 234 -1.00 -1.40 -18.21
CA ILE A 234 -2.26 -0.98 -17.56
C ILE A 234 -2.30 0.55 -17.43
N ALA A 235 -1.21 1.18 -17.01
CA ALA A 235 -1.13 2.64 -16.89
C ALA A 235 -1.43 3.35 -18.22
N SER A 236 -0.96 2.84 -19.36
CA SER A 236 -1.18 3.44 -20.67
C SER A 236 -2.53 3.07 -21.30
N THR A 237 -2.92 1.79 -21.27
CA THR A 237 -4.07 1.28 -22.04
C THR A 237 -5.37 1.18 -21.26
N LYS A 238 -5.30 1.10 -19.92
CA LYS A 238 -6.46 0.96 -19.03
C LYS A 238 -6.55 2.12 -18.02
N ARG A 239 -6.40 3.34 -18.48
CA ARG A 239 -6.39 4.54 -17.61
C ARG A 239 -7.65 4.66 -16.73
N GLY A 240 -8.82 4.28 -17.26
CA GLY A 240 -10.08 4.25 -16.51
C GLY A 240 -10.03 3.28 -15.33
N LEU A 241 -9.42 2.10 -15.50
CA LEU A 241 -9.22 1.12 -14.44
C LEU A 241 -8.31 1.70 -13.34
N VAL A 242 -7.20 2.34 -13.71
CA VAL A 242 -6.28 2.98 -12.75
C VAL A 242 -7.01 4.03 -11.91
N ARG A 243 -7.80 4.91 -12.54
CA ARG A 243 -8.57 5.94 -11.82
C ARG A 243 -9.60 5.36 -10.86
N ARG A 244 -10.32 4.32 -11.26
CA ARG A 244 -11.29 3.61 -10.41
C ARG A 244 -10.60 2.96 -9.20
N PHE A 245 -9.45 2.31 -9.42
CA PHE A 245 -8.65 1.74 -8.32
C PHE A 245 -8.19 2.83 -7.34
N LEU A 246 -7.60 3.92 -7.83
CA LEU A 246 -7.11 5.02 -6.99
C LEU A 246 -8.26 5.73 -6.25
N ALA A 247 -9.44 5.85 -6.84
CA ALA A 247 -10.62 6.41 -6.18
C ALA A 247 -11.05 5.56 -4.97
N ALA A 248 -11.15 4.23 -5.15
CA ALA A 248 -11.47 3.31 -4.06
C ALA A 248 -10.38 3.30 -2.97
N PHE A 249 -9.11 3.22 -3.36
CA PHE A 249 -7.97 3.29 -2.45
C PHE A 249 -7.97 4.57 -1.63
N SER A 250 -8.25 5.71 -2.26
CA SER A 250 -8.29 7.03 -1.60
C SER A 250 -9.40 7.14 -0.55
N LYS A 251 -10.59 6.57 -0.80
CA LYS A 251 -11.65 6.47 0.19
C LYS A 251 -11.21 5.63 1.40
N GLY A 252 -10.59 4.47 1.14
CA GLY A 252 -10.06 3.61 2.19
C GLY A 252 -8.96 4.29 3.02
N ALA A 253 -8.09 5.09 2.39
CA ALA A 253 -7.07 5.88 3.06
C ALA A 253 -7.68 6.99 3.93
N ALA A 254 -8.71 7.69 3.44
CA ALA A 254 -9.41 8.74 4.19
C ALA A 254 -10.05 8.19 5.47
N ASP A 255 -10.77 7.07 5.36
CA ASP A 255 -11.41 6.42 6.50
C ASP A 255 -10.39 5.90 7.51
N PHE A 256 -9.31 5.29 7.05
CA PHE A 256 -8.23 4.83 7.91
C PHE A 256 -7.59 5.99 8.69
N ASN A 257 -7.26 7.08 7.99
CA ASN A 257 -6.68 8.26 8.61
C ASN A 257 -7.63 8.88 9.64
N ALA A 258 -8.90 9.10 9.29
CA ALA A 258 -9.89 9.67 10.19
C ALA A 258 -10.08 8.82 11.47
N ALA A 259 -10.05 7.48 11.35
CA ALA A 259 -10.28 6.59 12.46
C ALA A 259 -9.05 6.42 13.37
N LEU A 260 -7.84 6.23 12.80
CA LEU A 260 -6.67 5.78 13.56
C LEU A 260 -5.53 6.79 13.63
N VAL A 261 -5.41 7.71 12.65
CA VAL A 261 -4.33 8.70 12.60
C VAL A 261 -4.80 10.02 13.20
N ASP A 262 -5.81 10.64 12.60
CA ASP A 262 -6.37 11.93 13.01
C ASP A 262 -7.35 11.78 14.19
N LYS A 263 -7.93 10.58 14.35
CA LYS A 263 -8.90 10.23 15.41
C LYS A 263 -10.16 11.09 15.40
N THR A 264 -10.49 11.68 14.26
CA THR A 264 -11.66 12.55 14.08
C THR A 264 -12.98 11.78 13.97
N ALA A 265 -12.92 10.49 13.62
CA ALA A 265 -14.10 9.64 13.48
C ALA A 265 -14.64 9.08 14.83
N GLY A 266 -13.93 9.30 15.94
CA GLY A 266 -14.33 8.88 17.27
C GLY A 266 -13.94 7.43 17.63
N PRO A 267 -14.14 7.03 18.92
CA PRO A 267 -13.64 5.77 19.47
C PRO A 267 -14.30 4.53 18.85
N ASP A 268 -15.59 4.58 18.57
CA ASP A 268 -16.32 3.44 18.00
C ASP A 268 -15.87 3.16 16.55
N ALA A 269 -15.65 4.21 15.76
CA ALA A 269 -15.11 4.08 14.42
C ALA A 269 -13.67 3.56 14.45
N ALA A 270 -12.86 3.98 15.42
CA ALA A 270 -11.51 3.46 15.61
C ALA A 270 -11.53 1.98 15.97
N GLU A 271 -12.41 1.54 16.85
CA GLU A 271 -12.56 0.12 17.22
C GLU A 271 -13.04 -0.72 16.05
N ALA A 272 -14.04 -0.25 15.28
CA ALA A 272 -14.51 -0.91 14.07
C ALA A 272 -13.39 -1.04 13.02
N MET A 273 -12.59 0.01 12.85
CA MET A 273 -11.44 0.02 11.95
C MET A 273 -10.38 -1.01 12.37
N VAL A 274 -10.05 -1.11 13.65
CA VAL A 274 -9.11 -2.12 14.17
C VAL A 274 -9.63 -3.53 13.91
N ARG A 275 -10.93 -3.81 14.12
CA ARG A 275 -11.54 -5.11 13.83
C ARG A 275 -11.47 -5.46 12.35
N LEU A 276 -11.74 -4.49 11.48
CA LEU A 276 -11.63 -4.67 10.04
C LEU A 276 -10.19 -5.05 9.65
N ILE A 277 -9.20 -4.28 10.10
CA ILE A 277 -7.79 -4.50 9.78
C ILE A 277 -7.30 -5.84 10.35
N HIS A 278 -7.79 -6.28 11.50
CA HIS A 278 -7.41 -7.55 12.12
C HIS A 278 -7.70 -8.77 11.24
N LYS A 279 -8.67 -8.71 10.34
CA LYS A 279 -8.94 -9.78 9.36
C LYS A 279 -7.73 -10.08 8.46
N TYR A 280 -6.84 -9.10 8.28
CA TYR A 280 -5.67 -9.16 7.38
C TYR A 280 -4.34 -9.13 8.12
N VAL A 281 -4.29 -8.38 9.24
CA VAL A 281 -3.07 -8.13 10.02
C VAL A 281 -3.20 -8.83 11.36
N TYR A 282 -2.26 -9.73 11.64
CA TYR A 282 -2.31 -10.59 12.83
C TYR A 282 -3.55 -11.49 12.91
N ALA A 283 -4.16 -11.86 11.80
CA ALA A 283 -5.40 -12.65 11.74
C ALA A 283 -5.35 -13.98 12.51
N SER A 284 -4.16 -14.58 12.65
CA SER A 284 -3.94 -15.81 13.44
C SER A 284 -3.84 -15.57 14.95
N ARG A 285 -3.82 -14.31 15.42
CA ARG A 285 -3.74 -13.98 16.85
C ARG A 285 -5.13 -13.63 17.38
N PRO A 286 -5.45 -13.97 18.64
CA PRO A 286 -6.67 -13.48 19.27
C PRO A 286 -6.77 -11.95 19.20
N TYR A 287 -7.96 -11.44 18.90
CA TYR A 287 -8.21 -10.01 18.71
C TYR A 287 -7.65 -9.14 19.84
N ALA A 288 -7.93 -9.51 21.09
CA ALA A 288 -7.47 -8.76 22.26
C ALA A 288 -5.94 -8.59 22.33
N LYS A 289 -5.18 -9.55 21.76
CA LYS A 289 -3.71 -9.48 21.68
C LYS A 289 -3.21 -8.69 20.47
N ALA A 290 -3.97 -8.68 19.37
CA ALA A 290 -3.61 -8.01 18.12
C ALA A 290 -4.01 -6.52 18.11
N ALA A 291 -5.21 -6.19 18.62
CA ALA A 291 -5.83 -4.88 18.56
C ALA A 291 -4.93 -3.73 19.07
N PRO A 292 -4.22 -3.83 20.21
CA PRO A 292 -3.34 -2.75 20.66
C PRO A 292 -2.20 -2.45 19.66
N SER A 293 -1.66 -3.49 18.99
CA SER A 293 -0.60 -3.29 18.01
C SER A 293 -1.11 -2.60 16.74
N ILE A 294 -2.32 -2.98 16.26
CA ILE A 294 -2.96 -2.34 15.11
C ILE A 294 -3.29 -0.88 15.43
N ARG A 295 -3.97 -0.61 16.57
CA ARG A 295 -4.40 0.72 16.99
C ARG A 295 -3.22 1.69 17.17
N ASN A 296 -2.14 1.22 17.79
CA ASN A 296 -0.96 2.02 18.10
C ASN A 296 0.12 1.99 17.01
N GLY A 297 -0.22 1.50 15.82
CA GLY A 297 0.72 1.36 14.73
C GLY A 297 0.25 2.03 13.44
N ALA A 298 -0.71 2.94 13.54
CA ALA A 298 -1.19 3.69 12.39
C ALA A 298 -0.21 4.81 12.02
N MET A 299 0.14 4.88 10.73
CA MET A 299 0.92 5.95 10.11
C MET A 299 0.06 6.65 9.08
N ARG A 300 0.45 7.86 8.66
CA ARG A 300 -0.24 8.60 7.60
C ARG A 300 -0.23 7.83 6.29
N ILE A 301 -1.42 7.62 5.70
CA ILE A 301 -1.58 7.22 4.30
C ILE A 301 -1.96 8.47 3.50
N ASN A 302 -1.25 8.74 2.41
CA ASN A 302 -1.47 9.95 1.61
C ASN A 302 -2.94 10.08 1.17
N GLN A 303 -3.56 11.20 1.50
CA GLN A 303 -4.92 11.52 1.04
C GLN A 303 -4.94 11.63 -0.48
N ASN A 304 -6.01 11.12 -1.11
CA ASN A 304 -6.18 11.11 -2.57
C ASN A 304 -5.00 10.47 -3.32
N ALA A 305 -4.27 9.59 -2.65
CA ALA A 305 -3.06 8.97 -3.17
C ALA A 305 -2.01 9.98 -3.68
N ARG A 306 -2.00 11.23 -3.16
CA ARG A 306 -1.00 12.26 -3.52
C ARG A 306 0.40 11.71 -3.33
N LEU A 307 1.29 12.04 -4.25
CA LEU A 307 2.66 11.52 -4.25
C LEU A 307 3.67 12.61 -3.85
N ASN A 308 4.44 12.36 -2.81
CA ASN A 308 5.59 13.18 -2.48
C ASN A 308 6.72 12.94 -3.50
N LEU A 309 6.67 13.71 -4.59
CA LEU A 309 7.61 13.56 -5.70
C LEU A 309 9.03 13.96 -5.30
N THR A 310 9.18 14.92 -4.37
CA THR A 310 10.47 15.31 -3.84
C THR A 310 11.15 14.13 -3.17
N SER A 311 10.45 13.41 -2.29
CA SER A 311 10.97 12.21 -1.65
C SER A 311 11.30 11.09 -2.65
N VAL A 312 10.47 10.91 -3.68
CA VAL A 312 10.76 9.91 -4.74
C VAL A 312 12.01 10.28 -5.54
N LYS A 313 12.22 11.56 -5.84
CA LYS A 313 13.44 12.06 -6.50
C LYS A 313 14.68 11.82 -5.65
N ASP A 314 14.60 12.09 -4.34
CA ASP A 314 15.71 11.84 -3.41
C ASP A 314 16.07 10.35 -3.33
N GLN A 315 15.06 9.48 -3.27
CA GLN A 315 15.28 8.03 -3.32
C GLN A 315 15.96 7.63 -4.63
N LEU A 316 15.45 8.09 -5.78
CA LEU A 316 16.05 7.80 -7.08
C LEU A 316 17.50 8.28 -7.19
N ALA A 317 17.79 9.48 -6.68
CA ALA A 317 19.16 10.02 -6.64
C ALA A 317 20.10 9.14 -5.81
N TRP A 318 19.63 8.69 -4.64
CA TRP A 318 20.39 7.76 -3.80
C TRP A 318 20.63 6.42 -4.50
N PHE A 319 19.60 5.81 -5.11
CA PHE A 319 19.75 4.55 -5.83
C PHE A 319 20.80 4.65 -6.95
N LYS A 320 20.85 5.79 -7.64
CA LYS A 320 21.88 6.07 -8.66
C LYS A 320 23.27 6.23 -8.06
N SER A 321 23.40 6.99 -6.98
CA SER A 321 24.70 7.24 -6.34
C SER A 321 25.35 6.00 -5.76
N GLU A 322 24.51 5.02 -5.33
CA GLU A 322 24.97 3.72 -4.85
C GLU A 322 25.16 2.67 -5.96
N GLY A 323 24.97 3.05 -7.23
CA GLY A 323 25.09 2.12 -8.37
C GLY A 323 24.04 1.00 -8.40
N LEU A 324 22.95 1.16 -7.66
CA LEU A 324 21.87 0.16 -7.54
C LEU A 324 20.91 0.19 -8.71
N VAL A 325 20.90 1.29 -9.46
CA VAL A 325 20.13 1.49 -10.69
C VAL A 325 20.95 2.26 -11.72
N PRO A 326 20.67 2.11 -13.04
CA PRO A 326 21.39 2.86 -14.07
C PRO A 326 21.22 4.36 -13.93
N GLY A 327 22.31 5.12 -14.15
CA GLY A 327 22.30 6.59 -14.08
C GLY A 327 21.30 7.27 -15.03
N ARG A 328 20.94 6.62 -16.16
CA ARG A 328 19.99 7.13 -17.17
C ARG A 328 18.53 7.12 -16.73
N VAL A 329 18.18 6.44 -15.63
CA VAL A 329 16.77 6.39 -15.18
C VAL A 329 16.28 7.79 -14.84
N THR A 330 15.15 8.18 -15.43
CA THR A 330 14.49 9.46 -15.13
C THR A 330 13.28 9.26 -14.22
N ILE A 331 12.80 10.36 -13.65
CA ILE A 331 11.57 10.31 -12.83
C ILE A 331 10.36 9.90 -13.69
N ASP A 332 10.29 10.32 -14.95
CA ASP A 332 9.20 10.00 -15.87
C ASP A 332 9.21 8.52 -16.33
N MET A 333 10.38 7.87 -16.31
CA MET A 333 10.45 6.41 -16.46
C MET A 333 9.80 5.70 -15.28
N LEU A 334 9.94 6.23 -14.07
CA LEU A 334 9.45 5.63 -12.84
C LEU A 334 7.99 5.98 -12.53
N VAL A 335 7.59 7.26 -12.70
CA VAL A 335 6.31 7.82 -12.23
C VAL A 335 5.46 8.28 -13.39
N ASP A 336 4.18 7.92 -13.40
CA ASP A 336 3.15 8.57 -14.23
C ASP A 336 2.40 9.59 -13.36
N GLN A 337 2.78 10.85 -13.47
CA GLN A 337 2.24 11.95 -12.68
C GLN A 337 0.81 12.37 -13.08
N SER A 338 0.25 11.79 -14.15
CA SER A 338 -1.07 12.17 -14.69
C SER A 338 -2.26 11.58 -13.92
N PHE A 339 -2.00 10.72 -12.93
CA PHE A 339 -3.04 10.05 -12.15
C PHE A 339 -3.35 10.72 -10.82
N VAL A 340 -2.38 11.36 -10.20
CA VAL A 340 -2.49 11.95 -8.87
C VAL A 340 -1.78 13.30 -8.79
N GLU A 341 -2.18 14.12 -7.83
CA GLU A 341 -1.45 15.32 -7.47
C GLU A 341 -0.07 14.95 -6.91
N VAL A 342 0.96 15.68 -7.35
CA VAL A 342 2.35 15.54 -6.84
C VAL A 342 2.77 16.80 -6.09
N TYR A 343 3.69 16.68 -5.11
CA TYR A 343 4.22 17.79 -4.31
C TYR A 343 5.65 17.55 -3.85
#